data_8dd482c5fc076063abbcabe3c92404be
#
_entry.id   8dd482c5fc076063abbcabe3c92404be
#
_cell.length_a   1.000
_cell.length_b   1.000
_cell.length_c   1.000
_cell.angle_alpha   90.00
_cell.angle_beta   90.00
_cell.angle_gamma   90.00
#
_symmetry.space_group_name_H-M   'P 1'
#
loop_
_entity.id
_entity.type
_entity.pdbx_description
1 polymer ?
#
loop_
_entity_poly.entity_id
_entity_poly.type
_entity_poly.pdbx_seq_one_letter_code
_entity_poly.pdbx_strand_id
1 'polypeptide(L)'
;MIHLKINNIPVQIEEGSTILDATKLAGIHVPTLCHLDMEGLGYINLEANCRICLVEDSKGGKLVPACNTLVKEGMDIHTDTLRVVTARRVNIELLLSNHPKNCLICSKNGDCELQDLAVLANIKEIRYEGERIDFPLDKSSLSIVCNPNKCILCKRCETMCNEVQTVGTLTDIGRGFSTVIGTAYNEPMFQTNCTFCGQCLAVCPTGALDYVHNIKDAYKALSDKDKVVVVQTAPAVRVALGEEFGMEPGSVVTGKMTTALRRLGFDYVFDTDFAADLTTMEEAKEFAERFEKQENLPILTSCCPSWIKFIEHNYGDLLEIPSTCKSPHEMFGAIAKTYFAQSHGIDPKNMVVVSIMPCVAKKYESARPELGIDNDISDVDIVLTTKELASMIRDFSMDFVNLPDSDFDDPLGESTGAGVIFGASGGVLESAIRTAYHMITGEDLDVLEFKGLKEISDIKEAELEIQGRKVRAAVASGLGNARKLLEEVREDRNKYDIIEIMACPGGCIDGGGQPALHGDYRKLRQRMHAIHREDREKEIRRSYENPSIQKIYKEFLGEPGNEKSHELLHTNFSWRNKY
;
A
#
# COMPACT_ATOMS: atom_id res chain seq x y z
N MET A 1 3.13 -8.67 -37.57
CA MET A 1 2.08 -7.60 -37.54
C MET A 1 0.80 -8.16 -38.13
N ILE A 2 -0.32 -7.95 -37.48
CA ILE A 2 -1.67 -8.38 -37.86
C ILE A 2 -2.48 -7.14 -38.27
N HIS A 3 -3.22 -7.25 -39.40
CA HIS A 3 -4.10 -6.17 -39.89
C HIS A 3 -5.56 -6.57 -39.63
N LEU A 4 -6.30 -5.69 -38.99
CA LEU A 4 -7.71 -5.90 -38.67
C LEU A 4 -8.47 -4.56 -38.71
N LYS A 5 -9.78 -4.62 -38.57
CA LYS A 5 -10.63 -3.42 -38.43
C LYS A 5 -11.35 -3.43 -37.09
N ILE A 6 -11.40 -2.25 -36.45
CA ILE A 6 -12.21 -1.99 -35.25
C ILE A 6 -13.19 -0.86 -35.59
N ASN A 7 -14.49 -1.15 -35.61
CA ASN A 7 -15.53 -0.19 -36.03
C ASN A 7 -15.17 0.54 -37.35
N ASN A 8 -14.72 -0.24 -38.35
CA ASN A 8 -14.23 0.21 -39.66
C ASN A 8 -12.88 0.98 -39.64
N ILE A 9 -12.27 1.23 -38.47
CA ILE A 9 -10.93 1.84 -38.36
C ILE A 9 -9.88 0.75 -38.63
N PRO A 10 -8.98 0.91 -39.61
CA PRO A 10 -7.89 -0.05 -39.82
C PRO A 10 -6.87 0.06 -38.69
N VAL A 11 -6.50 -1.09 -38.12
CA VAL A 11 -5.53 -1.21 -37.03
C VAL A 11 -4.45 -2.22 -37.43
N GLN A 12 -3.20 -1.89 -37.13
CA GLN A 12 -2.06 -2.79 -37.25
C GLN A 12 -1.45 -3.01 -35.88
N ILE A 13 -1.30 -4.27 -35.46
CA ILE A 13 -0.86 -4.65 -34.12
C ILE A 13 0.02 -5.90 -34.16
N GLU A 14 0.81 -6.13 -33.15
CA GLU A 14 1.67 -7.30 -33.04
C GLU A 14 0.84 -8.60 -32.89
N GLU A 15 1.37 -9.69 -33.47
CA GLU A 15 0.80 -11.03 -33.26
C GLU A 15 0.90 -11.41 -31.77
N GLY A 16 -0.15 -12.04 -31.24
CA GLY A 16 -0.26 -12.35 -29.81
C GLY A 16 -1.00 -11.31 -28.97
N SER A 17 -1.25 -10.11 -29.50
CA SER A 17 -2.08 -9.10 -28.85
C SER A 17 -3.55 -9.52 -28.78
N THR A 18 -4.29 -8.93 -27.85
CA THR A 18 -5.74 -9.16 -27.71
C THR A 18 -6.55 -8.17 -28.55
N ILE A 19 -7.84 -8.49 -28.73
CA ILE A 19 -8.77 -7.53 -29.36
C ILE A 19 -8.89 -6.27 -28.50
N LEU A 20 -8.80 -6.39 -27.16
CA LEU A 20 -8.85 -5.24 -26.25
C LEU A 20 -7.67 -4.27 -26.52
N ASP A 21 -6.46 -4.79 -26.75
CA ASP A 21 -5.29 -3.99 -27.09
C ASP A 21 -5.49 -3.28 -28.44
N ALA A 22 -6.06 -3.99 -29.41
CA ALA A 22 -6.39 -3.38 -30.71
C ALA A 22 -7.43 -2.26 -30.58
N THR A 23 -8.43 -2.39 -29.67
CA THR A 23 -9.40 -1.31 -29.42
C THR A 23 -8.77 -0.10 -28.75
N LYS A 24 -7.80 -0.31 -27.82
CA LYS A 24 -7.02 0.78 -27.21
C LYS A 24 -6.24 1.55 -28.27
N LEU A 25 -5.57 0.86 -29.21
CA LEU A 25 -4.85 1.50 -30.33
C LEU A 25 -5.78 2.28 -31.26
N ALA A 26 -7.01 1.80 -31.46
CA ALA A 26 -8.02 2.52 -32.24
C ALA A 26 -8.64 3.72 -31.50
N GLY A 27 -8.28 3.98 -30.25
CA GLY A 27 -8.88 5.01 -29.40
C GLY A 27 -10.33 4.69 -28.97
N ILE A 28 -10.72 3.41 -29.02
CA ILE A 28 -12.07 2.95 -28.69
C ILE A 28 -12.08 2.30 -27.31
N HIS A 29 -12.90 2.85 -26.41
CA HIS A 29 -13.09 2.28 -25.08
C HIS A 29 -14.05 1.08 -25.10
N VAL A 30 -13.57 -0.06 -24.65
CA VAL A 30 -14.37 -1.26 -24.38
C VAL A 30 -14.40 -1.49 -22.87
N PRO A 31 -15.59 -1.48 -22.23
CA PRO A 31 -15.67 -1.64 -20.78
C PRO A 31 -15.18 -3.03 -20.35
N THR A 32 -14.48 -3.08 -19.23
CA THR A 32 -14.00 -4.31 -18.59
C THR A 32 -14.44 -4.34 -17.12
N LEU A 33 -14.36 -5.50 -16.47
CA LEU A 33 -14.60 -5.60 -15.03
C LEU A 33 -13.69 -6.66 -14.37
N CYS A 34 -13.55 -7.87 -14.93
CA CYS A 34 -12.59 -8.84 -14.39
C CYS A 34 -11.17 -8.61 -14.92
N HIS A 35 -11.03 -8.12 -16.14
CA HIS A 35 -9.72 -7.77 -16.68
C HIS A 35 -9.12 -6.60 -15.89
N LEU A 36 -7.89 -6.77 -15.47
CA LEU A 36 -7.07 -5.75 -14.85
C LEU A 36 -5.66 -5.89 -15.43
N ASP A 37 -5.20 -4.81 -16.03
CA ASP A 37 -3.84 -4.66 -16.53
C ASP A 37 -3.01 -4.00 -15.42
N MET A 38 -1.99 -4.69 -14.95
CA MET A 38 -1.03 -4.19 -13.96
C MET A 38 0.30 -3.91 -14.66
N GLU A 39 0.25 -3.03 -15.65
CA GLU A 39 1.34 -2.69 -16.57
C GLU A 39 2.70 -2.49 -15.85
N GLY A 40 2.70 -1.84 -14.69
CA GLY A 40 3.90 -1.63 -13.88
C GLY A 40 4.45 -2.90 -13.21
N LEU A 41 3.70 -4.00 -13.18
CA LEU A 41 4.09 -5.28 -12.56
C LEU A 41 4.27 -6.40 -13.58
N GLY A 42 4.11 -6.12 -14.87
CA GLY A 42 4.18 -7.13 -15.92
C GLY A 42 3.13 -8.25 -15.80
N TYR A 43 2.03 -8.00 -15.08
CA TYR A 43 0.99 -8.99 -14.83
C TYR A 43 -0.39 -8.49 -15.23
N ILE A 44 -1.17 -9.37 -15.85
CA ILE A 44 -2.52 -9.05 -16.33
C ILE A 44 -3.50 -10.12 -15.83
N ASN A 45 -4.62 -9.72 -15.22
CA ASN A 45 -5.71 -10.63 -14.89
C ASN A 45 -6.57 -10.92 -16.14
N LEU A 46 -6.40 -12.10 -16.73
CA LEU A 46 -7.02 -12.52 -18.01
C LEU A 46 -8.19 -13.50 -17.84
N GLU A 47 -8.85 -13.57 -16.71
CA GLU A 47 -9.85 -14.59 -16.37
C GLU A 47 -11.07 -14.65 -17.33
N ALA A 48 -11.42 -13.57 -18.00
CA ALA A 48 -12.53 -13.44 -18.95
C ALA A 48 -13.91 -13.92 -18.39
N ASN A 49 -14.11 -13.85 -17.06
CA ASN A 49 -15.28 -14.39 -16.37
C ASN A 49 -16.53 -13.52 -16.52
N CYS A 50 -16.38 -12.18 -16.44
CA CYS A 50 -17.53 -11.26 -16.35
C CYS A 50 -18.28 -11.04 -17.68
N ARG A 51 -17.65 -11.29 -18.82
CA ARG A 51 -18.22 -11.07 -20.17
C ARG A 51 -18.70 -9.63 -20.44
N ILE A 52 -18.16 -8.64 -19.75
CA ILE A 52 -18.49 -7.23 -19.97
C ILE A 52 -17.80 -6.70 -21.23
N CYS A 53 -16.61 -7.19 -21.55
CA CYS A 53 -15.82 -6.77 -22.71
C CYS A 53 -16.23 -7.43 -24.03
N LEU A 54 -17.45 -7.98 -24.16
CA LEU A 54 -17.92 -8.59 -25.40
C LEU A 54 -17.87 -7.61 -26.57
N VAL A 55 -17.39 -8.10 -27.71
CA VAL A 55 -17.40 -7.44 -29.01
C VAL A 55 -17.92 -8.42 -30.09
N GLU A 56 -18.32 -7.92 -31.23
CA GLU A 56 -18.81 -8.74 -32.33
C GLU A 56 -17.73 -8.88 -33.40
N ASP A 57 -17.34 -10.11 -33.72
CA ASP A 57 -16.59 -10.43 -34.92
C ASP A 57 -17.58 -10.65 -36.07
N SER A 58 -17.71 -9.68 -36.97
CA SER A 58 -18.71 -9.70 -38.05
C SER A 58 -18.43 -10.80 -39.07
N LYS A 59 -17.16 -11.16 -39.32
CA LYS A 59 -16.77 -12.25 -40.20
C LYS A 59 -17.04 -13.63 -39.58
N GLY A 60 -16.80 -13.73 -38.27
CA GLY A 60 -17.07 -14.96 -37.50
C GLY A 60 -18.51 -15.11 -37.05
N GLY A 61 -19.34 -14.05 -37.11
CA GLY A 61 -20.74 -14.04 -36.65
C GLY A 61 -20.90 -14.30 -35.16
N LYS A 62 -19.88 -14.04 -34.32
CA LYS A 62 -19.81 -14.39 -32.90
C LYS A 62 -19.57 -13.19 -32.01
N LEU A 63 -20.11 -13.27 -30.79
CA LEU A 63 -19.69 -12.40 -29.68
C LEU A 63 -18.51 -13.05 -28.98
N VAL A 64 -17.40 -12.31 -28.85
CA VAL A 64 -16.17 -12.78 -28.21
C VAL A 64 -15.72 -11.80 -27.13
N PRO A 65 -15.07 -12.27 -26.03
CA PRO A 65 -14.52 -11.39 -25.00
C PRO A 65 -13.24 -10.73 -25.53
N ALA A 66 -13.22 -9.41 -25.64
CA ALA A 66 -12.07 -8.67 -26.18
C ALA A 66 -10.78 -8.85 -25.34
N CYS A 67 -10.91 -8.99 -24.01
CA CYS A 67 -9.78 -9.06 -23.10
C CYS A 67 -8.94 -10.35 -23.20
N ASN A 68 -9.48 -11.41 -23.79
CA ASN A 68 -8.82 -12.73 -23.86
C ASN A 68 -8.84 -13.34 -25.29
N THR A 69 -9.39 -12.66 -26.27
CA THR A 69 -9.40 -13.15 -27.64
C THR A 69 -8.24 -12.53 -28.42
N LEU A 70 -7.34 -13.37 -28.91
CA LEU A 70 -6.20 -12.93 -29.70
C LEU A 70 -6.65 -12.43 -31.07
N VAL A 71 -6.01 -11.39 -31.56
CA VAL A 71 -6.24 -10.84 -32.90
C VAL A 71 -5.81 -11.84 -33.98
N LYS A 72 -6.50 -11.80 -35.11
CA LYS A 72 -6.16 -12.59 -36.30
C LYS A 72 -6.25 -11.71 -37.56
N GLU A 73 -5.46 -12.08 -38.56
CA GLU A 73 -5.43 -11.34 -39.84
C GLU A 73 -6.83 -11.20 -40.44
N GLY A 74 -7.15 -9.99 -40.81
CA GLY A 74 -8.39 -9.65 -41.48
C GLY A 74 -9.66 -9.71 -40.61
N MET A 75 -9.58 -9.77 -39.28
CA MET A 75 -10.74 -9.63 -38.39
C MET A 75 -11.45 -8.30 -38.65
N ASP A 76 -12.78 -8.31 -38.42
CA ASP A 76 -13.63 -7.12 -38.53
C ASP A 76 -14.51 -7.04 -37.28
N ILE A 77 -14.05 -6.24 -36.32
CA ILE A 77 -14.57 -6.18 -34.95
C ILE A 77 -15.46 -4.95 -34.78
N HIS A 78 -16.65 -5.16 -34.22
CA HIS A 78 -17.59 -4.11 -33.87
C HIS A 78 -17.85 -4.10 -32.36
N THR A 79 -17.75 -2.90 -31.76
CA THR A 79 -17.81 -2.71 -30.30
C THR A 79 -19.16 -2.14 -29.83
N ASP A 80 -20.01 -1.69 -30.74
CA ASP A 80 -21.19 -0.86 -30.51
C ASP A 80 -22.47 -1.32 -31.23
N THR A 81 -22.49 -2.57 -31.75
CA THR A 81 -23.73 -3.11 -32.33
C THR A 81 -24.81 -3.32 -31.28
N LEU A 82 -26.08 -3.27 -31.66
CA LEU A 82 -27.20 -3.54 -30.77
C LEU A 82 -27.05 -4.90 -30.04
N ARG A 83 -26.50 -5.89 -30.75
CA ARG A 83 -26.23 -7.22 -30.20
C ARG A 83 -25.17 -7.16 -29.07
N VAL A 84 -24.07 -6.42 -29.26
CA VAL A 84 -23.02 -6.21 -28.28
C VAL A 84 -23.59 -5.47 -27.05
N VAL A 85 -24.26 -4.34 -27.27
CA VAL A 85 -24.83 -3.52 -26.19
C VAL A 85 -25.82 -4.32 -25.37
N THR A 86 -26.71 -5.08 -26.04
CA THR A 86 -27.70 -5.94 -25.35
C THR A 86 -27.02 -7.02 -24.52
N ALA A 87 -26.01 -7.70 -25.06
CA ALA A 87 -25.30 -8.77 -24.36
C ALA A 87 -24.54 -8.24 -23.13
N ARG A 88 -23.85 -7.10 -23.23
CA ARG A 88 -23.19 -6.45 -22.09
C ARG A 88 -24.18 -6.08 -21.00
N ARG A 89 -25.31 -5.46 -21.37
CA ARG A 89 -26.38 -5.10 -20.44
C ARG A 89 -26.91 -6.31 -19.66
N VAL A 90 -27.20 -7.41 -20.37
CA VAL A 90 -27.66 -8.67 -19.75
C VAL A 90 -26.63 -9.18 -18.74
N ASN A 91 -25.34 -9.21 -19.08
CA ASN A 91 -24.30 -9.66 -18.17
C ASN A 91 -24.18 -8.78 -16.92
N ILE A 92 -24.31 -7.46 -17.05
CA ILE A 92 -24.29 -6.55 -15.89
C ILE A 92 -25.53 -6.79 -15.02
N GLU A 93 -26.71 -6.94 -15.61
CA GLU A 93 -27.94 -7.24 -14.87
C GLU A 93 -27.88 -8.58 -14.13
N LEU A 94 -27.24 -9.61 -14.71
CA LEU A 94 -27.01 -10.90 -14.06
C LEU A 94 -26.06 -10.76 -12.85
N LEU A 95 -24.98 -9.98 -12.96
CA LEU A 95 -24.13 -9.69 -11.82
C LEU A 95 -24.90 -8.95 -10.71
N LEU A 96 -25.70 -7.95 -11.07
CA LEU A 96 -26.50 -7.18 -10.13
C LEU A 96 -27.63 -8.00 -9.50
N SER A 97 -28.14 -9.04 -10.15
CA SER A 97 -29.21 -9.90 -9.62
C SER A 97 -28.77 -10.67 -8.38
N ASN A 98 -27.52 -11.07 -8.30
CA ASN A 98 -26.93 -11.74 -7.14
C ASN A 98 -26.27 -10.76 -6.14
N HIS A 99 -25.96 -9.52 -6.55
CA HIS A 99 -25.30 -8.53 -5.71
C HIS A 99 -26.28 -7.83 -4.75
N PRO A 100 -25.88 -7.52 -3.48
CA PRO A 100 -26.72 -6.75 -2.56
C PRO A 100 -27.03 -5.35 -3.10
N LYS A 101 -28.30 -4.93 -2.95
CA LYS A 101 -28.81 -3.65 -3.49
C LYS A 101 -28.66 -2.48 -2.49
N ASN A 102 -27.71 -2.54 -1.57
CA ASN A 102 -27.51 -1.57 -0.48
C ASN A 102 -26.36 -0.59 -0.74
N CYS A 103 -26.25 -0.09 -1.97
CA CYS A 103 -25.12 0.77 -2.40
C CYS A 103 -24.93 2.00 -1.52
N LEU A 104 -26.00 2.65 -1.06
CA LEU A 104 -25.91 3.89 -0.25
C LEU A 104 -25.18 3.72 1.09
N ILE A 105 -25.13 2.51 1.64
CA ILE A 105 -24.43 2.19 2.88
C ILE A 105 -23.22 1.30 2.64
N CYS A 106 -22.81 1.13 1.41
CA CYS A 106 -21.62 0.35 1.04
C CYS A 106 -20.37 1.23 1.14
N SER A 107 -19.31 0.70 1.73
CA SER A 107 -18.02 1.37 1.82
C SER A 107 -17.40 1.75 0.45
N LYS A 108 -17.80 1.04 -0.61
CA LYS A 108 -17.38 1.31 -2.00
C LYS A 108 -18.36 2.23 -2.76
N ASN A 109 -19.34 2.86 -2.09
CA ASN A 109 -20.25 3.78 -2.77
C ASN A 109 -19.49 4.99 -3.35
N GLY A 110 -19.66 5.22 -4.65
CA GLY A 110 -18.91 6.27 -5.38
C GLY A 110 -17.49 5.90 -5.82
N ASP A 111 -17.01 4.67 -5.50
CA ASP A 111 -15.73 4.11 -5.90
C ASP A 111 -15.88 2.64 -6.34
N CYS A 112 -17.03 2.28 -6.97
CA CYS A 112 -17.39 0.91 -7.31
C CYS A 112 -17.53 0.73 -8.82
N GLU A 113 -16.60 -0.03 -9.43
CA GLU A 113 -16.61 -0.28 -10.88
C GLU A 113 -17.89 -0.97 -11.38
N LEU A 114 -18.55 -1.81 -10.55
CA LEU A 114 -19.85 -2.41 -10.91
C LEU A 114 -20.97 -1.36 -10.95
N GLN A 115 -20.93 -0.38 -10.05
CA GLN A 115 -21.90 0.74 -10.02
C GLN A 115 -21.72 1.62 -11.26
N ASP A 116 -20.48 1.93 -11.62
CA ASP A 116 -20.16 2.72 -12.82
C ASP A 116 -20.62 2.02 -14.10
N LEU A 117 -20.42 0.71 -14.19
CA LEU A 117 -20.90 -0.09 -15.32
C LEU A 117 -22.44 -0.11 -15.40
N ALA A 118 -23.13 -0.14 -14.26
CA ALA A 118 -24.59 -0.07 -14.25
C ALA A 118 -25.10 1.29 -14.76
N VAL A 119 -24.40 2.37 -14.40
CA VAL A 119 -24.68 3.72 -14.92
C VAL A 119 -24.39 3.79 -16.42
N LEU A 120 -23.23 3.30 -16.86
CA LEU A 120 -22.83 3.29 -18.28
C LEU A 120 -23.83 2.51 -19.16
N ALA A 121 -24.34 1.38 -18.67
CA ALA A 121 -25.33 0.56 -19.37
C ALA A 121 -26.76 1.08 -19.21
N ASN A 122 -26.96 2.23 -18.54
CA ASN A 122 -28.27 2.82 -18.25
C ASN A 122 -29.26 1.81 -17.63
N ILE A 123 -28.80 1.02 -16.66
CA ILE A 123 -29.65 0.05 -15.95
C ILE A 123 -30.46 0.80 -14.88
N LYS A 124 -31.79 0.77 -14.98
CA LYS A 124 -32.72 1.40 -14.03
C LYS A 124 -33.49 0.38 -13.20
N GLU A 125 -33.58 -0.85 -13.69
CA GLU A 125 -34.23 -1.97 -13.02
C GLU A 125 -33.45 -3.26 -13.31
N ILE A 126 -33.54 -4.22 -12.42
CA ILE A 126 -32.93 -5.54 -12.58
C ILE A 126 -34.05 -6.50 -12.94
N ARG A 127 -34.06 -7.00 -14.16
CA ARG A 127 -35.10 -7.88 -14.70
C ARG A 127 -35.03 -9.32 -14.19
N TYR A 128 -33.87 -9.71 -13.68
CA TYR A 128 -33.61 -11.07 -13.22
C TYR A 128 -33.73 -11.15 -11.71
N GLU A 129 -34.54 -12.11 -11.24
CA GLU A 129 -34.68 -12.43 -9.83
C GLU A 129 -34.41 -13.93 -9.62
N GLY A 130 -33.87 -14.27 -8.45
CA GLY A 130 -33.53 -15.64 -8.12
C GLY A 130 -32.88 -15.77 -6.76
N GLU A 131 -32.30 -16.92 -6.51
CA GLU A 131 -31.51 -17.21 -5.32
C GLU A 131 -30.29 -16.28 -5.27
N ARG A 132 -29.90 -15.87 -4.07
CA ARG A 132 -28.70 -15.07 -3.80
C ARG A 132 -27.73 -15.85 -2.93
N ILE A 133 -26.46 -15.57 -3.13
CA ILE A 133 -25.41 -16.04 -2.22
C ILE A 133 -25.64 -15.39 -0.85
N ASP A 134 -25.58 -16.20 0.22
CA ASP A 134 -25.64 -15.74 1.60
C ASP A 134 -24.58 -16.48 2.42
N PHE A 135 -23.44 -15.83 2.60
CA PHE A 135 -22.32 -16.29 3.39
C PHE A 135 -22.03 -15.33 4.54
N PRO A 136 -21.52 -15.83 5.67
CA PRO A 136 -21.14 -14.97 6.78
C PRO A 136 -19.99 -14.05 6.39
N LEU A 137 -19.97 -12.85 6.98
CA LEU A 137 -18.83 -11.94 6.88
C LEU A 137 -17.67 -12.47 7.70
N ASP A 138 -16.47 -12.47 7.12
CA ASP A 138 -15.25 -12.67 7.88
C ASP A 138 -14.71 -11.30 8.37
N LYS A 139 -14.71 -11.11 9.68
CA LYS A 139 -14.19 -9.94 10.40
C LYS A 139 -13.10 -10.36 11.39
N SER A 140 -12.52 -11.52 11.23
CA SER A 140 -11.50 -12.05 12.12
C SER A 140 -10.18 -11.26 12.06
N SER A 141 -9.85 -10.72 10.91
CA SER A 141 -8.63 -9.95 10.70
C SER A 141 -8.72 -8.55 11.31
N LEU A 142 -7.61 -8.07 11.88
CA LEU A 142 -7.47 -6.70 12.37
C LEU A 142 -7.37 -5.64 11.23
N SER A 143 -7.13 -6.09 9.99
CA SER A 143 -6.85 -5.22 8.85
C SER A 143 -7.88 -5.32 7.74
N ILE A 144 -8.40 -6.51 7.45
CA ILE A 144 -9.23 -6.81 6.27
C ILE A 144 -10.55 -7.45 6.67
N VAL A 145 -11.63 -6.99 6.08
CA VAL A 145 -12.98 -7.58 6.18
C VAL A 145 -13.33 -8.22 4.84
N CYS A 146 -13.78 -9.48 4.85
CA CYS A 146 -14.24 -10.16 3.66
C CYS A 146 -15.77 -10.34 3.69
N ASN A 147 -16.44 -9.85 2.65
CA ASN A 147 -17.88 -10.00 2.44
C ASN A 147 -18.16 -10.76 1.14
N PRO A 148 -18.27 -12.09 1.18
CA PRO A 148 -18.49 -12.89 -0.01
C PRO A 148 -19.77 -12.54 -0.78
N ASN A 149 -20.79 -11.99 -0.09
CA ASN A 149 -22.08 -11.62 -0.72
C ASN A 149 -21.95 -10.48 -1.74
N LYS A 150 -20.86 -9.71 -1.67
CA LYS A 150 -20.54 -8.64 -2.64
C LYS A 150 -19.53 -9.09 -3.69
N CYS A 151 -19.07 -10.34 -3.65
CA CYS A 151 -18.12 -10.89 -4.61
C CYS A 151 -18.78 -11.15 -5.96
N ILE A 152 -18.12 -10.74 -7.04
CA ILE A 152 -18.56 -10.96 -8.43
C ILE A 152 -17.68 -11.99 -9.16
N LEU A 153 -16.87 -12.73 -8.43
CA LEU A 153 -15.98 -13.79 -8.95
C LEU A 153 -15.03 -13.31 -10.08
N CYS A 154 -14.58 -12.07 -10.00
CA CYS A 154 -13.65 -11.51 -11.00
C CYS A 154 -12.22 -12.06 -10.87
N LYS A 155 -11.88 -12.67 -9.73
CA LYS A 155 -10.58 -13.25 -9.38
C LYS A 155 -9.39 -12.28 -9.33
N ARG A 156 -9.59 -10.97 -9.46
CA ARG A 156 -8.48 -10.01 -9.36
C ARG A 156 -7.70 -10.13 -8.05
N CYS A 157 -8.39 -10.32 -6.92
CA CYS A 157 -7.76 -10.48 -5.60
C CYS A 157 -7.03 -11.80 -5.45
N GLU A 158 -7.54 -12.89 -6.04
CA GLU A 158 -6.89 -14.21 -6.08
C GLU A 158 -5.59 -14.10 -6.86
N THR A 159 -5.62 -13.56 -8.08
CA THR A 159 -4.47 -13.29 -8.91
C THR A 159 -3.41 -12.46 -8.19
N MET A 160 -3.81 -11.33 -7.58
CA MET A 160 -2.91 -10.47 -6.82
C MET A 160 -2.27 -11.23 -5.66
N CYS A 161 -3.05 -12.03 -4.91
CA CYS A 161 -2.56 -12.75 -3.75
C CYS A 161 -1.62 -13.90 -4.12
N ASN A 162 -1.90 -14.61 -5.22
CA ASN A 162 -1.18 -15.83 -5.59
C ASN A 162 0.02 -15.56 -6.50
N GLU A 163 -0.13 -14.68 -7.50
CA GLU A 163 0.89 -14.49 -8.54
C GLU A 163 1.82 -13.31 -8.20
N VAL A 164 1.27 -12.18 -7.72
CA VAL A 164 2.07 -10.99 -7.44
C VAL A 164 2.66 -11.05 -6.03
N GLN A 165 1.81 -11.31 -5.03
CA GLN A 165 2.25 -11.36 -3.63
C GLN A 165 2.76 -12.74 -3.20
N THR A 166 2.44 -13.79 -3.93
CA THR A 166 2.85 -15.17 -3.64
C THR A 166 2.52 -15.64 -2.21
N VAL A 167 1.47 -15.07 -1.61
CA VAL A 167 1.00 -15.43 -0.27
C VAL A 167 0.05 -16.62 -0.29
N GLY A 168 -0.84 -16.67 -1.29
CA GLY A 168 -1.70 -17.84 -1.53
C GLY A 168 -2.84 -18.02 -0.52
N THR A 169 -3.34 -16.93 0.06
CA THR A 169 -4.44 -16.99 1.04
C THR A 169 -5.81 -17.06 0.38
N LEU A 170 -6.01 -16.32 -0.72
CA LEU A 170 -7.29 -16.22 -1.41
C LEU A 170 -7.35 -17.18 -2.59
N THR A 171 -8.43 -17.94 -2.65
CA THR A 171 -8.72 -18.85 -3.76
C THR A 171 -10.23 -19.00 -3.96
N ASP A 172 -10.65 -19.58 -5.09
CA ASP A 172 -12.02 -19.98 -5.28
C ASP A 172 -12.32 -21.25 -4.45
N ILE A 173 -13.40 -21.19 -3.70
CA ILE A 173 -13.91 -22.29 -2.86
C ILE A 173 -15.36 -22.63 -3.23
N GLY A 174 -15.73 -23.90 -3.04
CA GLY A 174 -17.03 -24.41 -3.47
C GLY A 174 -17.08 -24.71 -4.97
N ARG A 175 -18.27 -24.84 -5.50
CA ARG A 175 -18.52 -25.03 -6.94
C ARG A 175 -19.92 -24.57 -7.34
N GLY A 176 -20.09 -24.25 -8.62
CA GLY A 176 -21.37 -23.81 -9.16
C GLY A 176 -21.84 -22.50 -8.52
N PHE A 177 -23.11 -22.43 -8.12
CA PHE A 177 -23.69 -21.23 -7.50
C PHE A 177 -23.08 -20.91 -6.12
N SER A 178 -22.55 -21.90 -5.41
CA SER A 178 -21.91 -21.74 -4.11
C SER A 178 -20.43 -21.34 -4.19
N THR A 179 -19.91 -21.04 -5.37
CA THR A 179 -18.52 -20.58 -5.51
C THR A 179 -18.35 -19.17 -4.96
N VAL A 180 -17.33 -18.98 -4.12
CA VAL A 180 -16.89 -17.68 -3.60
C VAL A 180 -15.37 -17.60 -3.59
N ILE A 181 -14.82 -16.39 -3.56
CA ILE A 181 -13.40 -16.19 -3.28
C ILE A 181 -13.25 -16.01 -1.77
N GLY A 182 -12.41 -16.81 -1.18
CA GLY A 182 -12.18 -16.82 0.27
C GLY A 182 -10.90 -17.55 0.65
N THR A 183 -10.80 -17.91 1.90
CA THR A 183 -9.68 -18.67 2.47
C THR A 183 -9.93 -20.17 2.36
N ALA A 184 -8.88 -20.98 2.26
CA ALA A 184 -9.01 -22.44 2.22
C ALA A 184 -9.83 -22.94 3.43
N TYR A 185 -10.76 -23.87 3.19
CA TYR A 185 -11.67 -24.46 4.19
C TYR A 185 -12.55 -23.45 4.94
N ASN A 186 -12.70 -22.22 4.45
CA ASN A 186 -13.38 -21.10 5.15
C ASN A 186 -12.75 -20.78 6.52
N GLU A 187 -11.46 -21.02 6.68
CA GLU A 187 -10.75 -20.62 7.88
C GLU A 187 -10.79 -19.10 8.07
N PRO A 188 -10.93 -18.59 9.29
CA PRO A 188 -10.86 -17.16 9.55
C PRO A 188 -9.56 -16.56 8.99
N MET A 189 -9.64 -15.42 8.29
CA MET A 189 -8.47 -14.83 7.60
C MET A 189 -7.30 -14.57 8.57
N PHE A 190 -7.59 -14.24 9.83
CA PHE A 190 -6.57 -14.03 10.85
C PHE A 190 -5.73 -15.29 11.14
N GLN A 191 -6.31 -16.49 10.98
CA GLN A 191 -5.67 -17.77 11.24
C GLN A 191 -4.92 -18.34 10.03
N THR A 192 -4.92 -17.63 8.90
CA THR A 192 -4.22 -18.04 7.68
C THR A 192 -2.84 -17.40 7.57
N ASN A 193 -2.11 -17.75 6.51
CA ASN A 193 -0.83 -17.13 6.15
C ASN A 193 -0.97 -15.70 5.58
N CYS A 194 -2.15 -15.08 5.65
CA CYS A 194 -2.37 -13.70 5.18
C CYS A 194 -1.40 -12.73 5.85
N THR A 195 -0.70 -11.95 5.05
CA THR A 195 0.26 -10.93 5.52
C THR A 195 -0.37 -9.56 5.75
N PHE A 196 -1.68 -9.45 5.53
CA PHE A 196 -2.45 -8.20 5.62
C PHE A 196 -1.95 -7.07 4.71
N CYS A 197 -1.25 -7.39 3.62
CA CYS A 197 -0.67 -6.38 2.71
C CYS A 197 -1.71 -5.44 2.08
N GLY A 198 -2.99 -5.82 2.03
CA GLY A 198 -4.07 -4.99 1.50
C GLY A 198 -4.11 -4.88 -0.03
N GLN A 199 -3.23 -5.57 -0.76
CA GLN A 199 -3.20 -5.47 -2.22
C GLN A 199 -4.45 -6.08 -2.88
N CYS A 200 -5.08 -7.04 -2.22
CA CYS A 200 -6.38 -7.56 -2.64
C CYS A 200 -7.51 -6.51 -2.54
N LEU A 201 -7.40 -5.54 -1.60
CA LEU A 201 -8.34 -4.41 -1.48
C LEU A 201 -8.16 -3.43 -2.66
N ALA A 202 -6.90 -3.15 -3.01
CA ALA A 202 -6.55 -2.20 -4.08
C ALA A 202 -7.11 -2.63 -5.44
N VAL A 203 -7.23 -3.94 -5.69
CA VAL A 203 -7.71 -4.50 -6.97
C VAL A 203 -9.18 -4.94 -6.95
N CYS A 204 -9.85 -4.94 -5.79
CA CYS A 204 -11.25 -5.38 -5.70
C CYS A 204 -12.18 -4.32 -6.30
N PRO A 205 -12.95 -4.65 -7.37
CA PRO A 205 -13.80 -3.68 -8.05
C PRO A 205 -15.12 -3.40 -7.31
N THR A 206 -15.40 -4.16 -6.25
CA THR A 206 -16.62 -4.03 -5.43
C THR A 206 -16.27 -3.94 -3.94
N GLY A 207 -17.28 -3.87 -3.06
CA GLY A 207 -17.08 -3.89 -1.61
C GLY A 207 -16.98 -5.32 -1.02
N ALA A 208 -16.54 -6.31 -1.79
CA ALA A 208 -16.36 -7.68 -1.29
C ALA A 208 -15.17 -7.79 -0.33
N LEU A 209 -14.13 -7.02 -0.57
CA LEU A 209 -13.02 -6.83 0.34
C LEU A 209 -13.00 -5.37 0.80
N ASP A 210 -12.85 -5.18 2.09
CA ASP A 210 -12.83 -3.89 2.76
C ASP A 210 -11.79 -3.89 3.88
N TYR A 211 -11.38 -2.74 4.35
CA TYR A 211 -10.53 -2.65 5.53
C TYR A 211 -11.36 -2.52 6.81
N VAL A 212 -10.75 -2.82 7.96
CA VAL A 212 -11.36 -2.58 9.27
C VAL A 212 -11.41 -1.07 9.51
N HIS A 213 -12.58 -0.54 9.85
CA HIS A 213 -12.79 0.89 10.08
C HIS A 213 -12.60 1.26 11.55
N ASN A 214 -11.67 2.20 11.84
CA ASN A 214 -11.36 2.69 13.19
C ASN A 214 -11.80 4.15 13.42
N ILE A 215 -12.57 4.76 12.52
CA ILE A 215 -13.08 6.15 12.65
C ILE A 215 -13.85 6.34 13.96
N LYS A 216 -14.65 5.33 14.37
CA LYS A 216 -15.44 5.41 15.62
C LYS A 216 -14.54 5.48 16.86
N ASP A 217 -13.43 4.75 16.84
CA ASP A 217 -12.47 4.75 17.95
C ASP A 217 -11.76 6.11 18.02
N ALA A 218 -11.39 6.67 16.86
CA ALA A 218 -10.83 8.02 16.78
C ALA A 218 -11.81 9.08 17.30
N TYR A 219 -13.09 9.04 16.90
CA TYR A 219 -14.11 9.98 17.40
C TYR A 219 -14.34 9.82 18.91
N LYS A 220 -14.29 8.59 19.43
CA LYS A 220 -14.37 8.35 20.87
C LYS A 220 -13.20 8.99 21.61
N ALA A 221 -11.97 8.80 21.12
CA ALA A 221 -10.79 9.42 21.69
C ALA A 221 -10.86 10.95 21.67
N LEU A 222 -11.19 11.55 20.52
CA LEU A 222 -11.33 13.01 20.36
C LEU A 222 -12.45 13.65 21.21
N SER A 223 -13.44 12.86 21.61
CA SER A 223 -14.53 13.35 22.50
C SER A 223 -14.24 13.19 23.98
N ASP A 224 -13.21 12.46 24.35
CA ASP A 224 -12.81 12.22 25.74
C ASP A 224 -11.89 13.37 26.23
N LYS A 225 -12.40 14.19 27.12
CA LYS A 225 -11.69 15.37 27.63
C LYS A 225 -10.53 15.05 28.57
N ASP A 226 -10.46 13.82 29.07
CA ASP A 226 -9.39 13.36 29.94
C ASP A 226 -8.19 12.81 29.14
N LYS A 227 -8.31 12.75 27.81
CA LYS A 227 -7.26 12.28 26.90
C LYS A 227 -6.62 13.43 26.14
N VAL A 228 -5.33 13.30 25.91
CA VAL A 228 -4.57 14.10 24.94
C VAL A 228 -4.41 13.26 23.68
N VAL A 229 -5.00 13.68 22.58
CA VAL A 229 -5.01 12.93 21.33
C VAL A 229 -4.01 13.53 20.36
N VAL A 230 -2.93 12.83 20.11
CA VAL A 230 -1.91 13.21 19.15
C VAL A 230 -2.06 12.42 17.86
N VAL A 231 -1.75 13.04 16.72
CA VAL A 231 -1.81 12.37 15.41
C VAL A 231 -0.50 12.52 14.66
N GLN A 232 -0.08 11.43 14.01
CA GLN A 232 1.03 11.40 13.07
C GLN A 232 0.56 11.04 11.66
N THR A 233 1.22 11.54 10.63
CA THR A 233 0.88 11.27 9.23
C THR A 233 2.05 10.72 8.45
N ALA A 234 1.87 9.57 7.78
CA ALA A 234 2.90 8.96 6.97
C ALA A 234 3.20 9.75 5.67
N PRO A 235 4.43 9.68 5.13
CA PRO A 235 4.84 10.48 3.96
C PRO A 235 3.97 10.25 2.72
N ALA A 236 3.51 9.03 2.48
CA ALA A 236 2.70 8.69 1.32
C ALA A 236 1.26 9.26 1.38
N VAL A 237 0.77 9.66 2.55
CA VAL A 237 -0.59 10.23 2.71
C VAL A 237 -0.70 11.59 2.01
N ARG A 238 0.32 12.45 2.18
CA ARG A 238 0.33 13.83 1.64
C ARG A 238 0.25 13.93 0.12
N VAL A 239 0.65 12.87 -0.60
CA VAL A 239 0.66 12.83 -2.07
C VAL A 239 -0.54 12.10 -2.69
N ALA A 240 -1.45 11.56 -1.86
CA ALA A 240 -2.60 10.79 -2.33
C ALA A 240 -3.95 11.30 -1.77
N LEU A 241 -3.97 11.91 -0.57
CA LEU A 241 -5.19 12.38 0.08
C LEU A 241 -6.00 13.34 -0.80
N GLY A 242 -5.33 14.19 -1.57
CA GLY A 242 -5.98 15.15 -2.49
C GLY A 242 -6.85 14.50 -3.55
N GLU A 243 -6.54 13.27 -3.97
CA GLU A 243 -7.32 12.52 -4.97
C GLU A 243 -8.76 12.25 -4.48
N GLU A 244 -8.96 12.04 -3.17
CA GLU A 244 -10.28 11.86 -2.56
C GLU A 244 -11.17 13.11 -2.65
N PHE A 245 -10.58 14.25 -2.97
CA PHE A 245 -11.24 15.55 -3.14
C PHE A 245 -11.15 16.09 -4.57
N GLY A 246 -10.82 15.22 -5.55
CA GLY A 246 -10.77 15.55 -6.96
C GLY A 246 -9.54 16.34 -7.39
N MET A 247 -8.49 16.40 -6.57
CA MET A 247 -7.20 16.96 -6.97
C MET A 247 -6.41 15.98 -7.84
N GLU A 248 -5.48 16.51 -8.63
CA GLU A 248 -4.61 15.68 -9.47
C GLU A 248 -3.76 14.71 -8.63
N PRO A 249 -3.57 13.46 -9.08
CA PRO A 249 -2.71 12.50 -8.39
C PRO A 249 -1.30 13.06 -8.21
N GLY A 250 -0.72 12.83 -7.01
CA GLY A 250 0.59 13.40 -6.66
C GLY A 250 0.54 14.88 -6.27
N SER A 251 -0.65 15.47 -6.08
CA SER A 251 -0.76 16.79 -5.44
C SER A 251 -0.31 16.70 -3.99
N VAL A 252 0.66 17.53 -3.62
CA VAL A 252 1.15 17.61 -2.24
C VAL A 252 0.19 18.47 -1.43
N VAL A 253 -0.39 17.89 -0.39
CA VAL A 253 -1.44 18.55 0.43
C VAL A 253 -1.07 18.61 1.91
N THR A 254 0.23 18.62 2.25
CA THR A 254 0.74 18.59 3.63
C THR A 254 0.09 19.66 4.51
N GLY A 255 0.13 20.91 4.13
CA GLY A 255 -0.41 22.02 4.94
C GLY A 255 -1.94 21.96 5.09
N LYS A 256 -2.66 21.57 4.03
CA LYS A 256 -4.13 21.39 4.07
C LYS A 256 -4.52 20.21 4.97
N MET A 257 -3.76 19.12 4.90
CA MET A 257 -3.94 17.94 5.73
C MET A 257 -3.75 18.29 7.21
N THR A 258 -2.69 19.01 7.54
CA THR A 258 -2.40 19.48 8.91
C THR A 258 -3.52 20.38 9.44
N THR A 259 -4.00 21.32 8.61
CA THR A 259 -5.16 22.15 8.97
C THR A 259 -6.43 21.33 9.19
N ALA A 260 -6.70 20.34 8.33
CA ALA A 260 -7.86 19.46 8.48
C ALA A 260 -7.80 18.68 9.81
N LEU A 261 -6.65 18.12 10.15
CA LEU A 261 -6.44 17.37 11.39
C LEU A 261 -6.66 18.25 12.62
N ARG A 262 -6.16 19.49 12.65
CA ARG A 262 -6.45 20.45 13.73
C ARG A 262 -7.95 20.73 13.85
N ARG A 263 -8.65 20.91 12.73
CA ARG A 263 -10.10 21.16 12.72
C ARG A 263 -10.92 19.93 13.13
N LEU A 264 -10.39 18.72 12.97
CA LEU A 264 -10.98 17.49 13.49
C LEU A 264 -10.88 17.39 15.02
N GLY A 265 -10.01 18.19 15.65
CA GLY A 265 -9.89 18.28 17.09
C GLY A 265 -8.71 17.52 17.69
N PHE A 266 -7.70 17.15 16.89
CA PHE A 266 -6.44 16.61 17.42
C PHE A 266 -5.69 17.71 18.18
N ASP A 267 -5.17 17.35 19.36
CA ASP A 267 -4.44 18.29 20.22
C ASP A 267 -3.07 18.65 19.64
N TYR A 268 -2.39 17.67 19.06
CA TYR A 268 -1.10 17.84 18.38
C TYR A 268 -1.07 17.07 17.07
N VAL A 269 -0.49 17.70 16.06
CA VAL A 269 -0.39 17.14 14.69
C VAL A 269 1.07 17.06 14.27
N PHE A 270 1.58 15.86 14.10
CA PHE A 270 2.99 15.57 13.84
C PHE A 270 3.23 14.85 12.52
N ASP A 271 4.49 14.81 12.12
CA ASP A 271 4.96 14.14 10.92
C ASP A 271 5.66 12.82 11.26
N THR A 272 5.19 11.70 10.70
CA THR A 272 5.89 10.41 10.81
C THR A 272 7.29 10.47 10.18
N ASP A 273 7.56 11.43 9.28
CA ASP A 273 8.86 11.61 8.66
C ASP A 273 9.96 11.94 9.68
N PHE A 274 9.62 12.60 10.81
CA PHE A 274 10.51 12.73 11.95
C PHE A 274 10.99 11.37 12.47
N ALA A 275 10.06 10.44 12.66
CA ALA A 275 10.41 9.09 13.11
C ALA A 275 11.07 8.26 12.00
N ALA A 276 10.86 8.59 10.73
CA ALA A 276 11.61 7.99 9.64
C ALA A 276 13.09 8.43 9.68
N ASP A 277 13.35 9.70 10.02
CA ASP A 277 14.73 10.17 10.28
C ASP A 277 15.35 9.41 11.47
N LEU A 278 14.58 9.18 12.54
CA LEU A 278 15.00 8.43 13.70
C LEU A 278 15.31 6.96 13.35
N THR A 279 14.42 6.31 12.58
CA THR A 279 14.62 4.94 12.08
C THR A 279 15.89 4.87 11.22
N THR A 280 16.11 5.86 10.36
CA THR A 280 17.31 5.95 9.54
C THR A 280 18.60 5.99 10.39
N MET A 281 18.60 6.72 11.51
CA MET A 281 19.76 6.78 12.41
C MET A 281 20.04 5.42 13.06
N GLU A 282 19.02 4.73 13.57
CA GLU A 282 19.17 3.43 14.21
C GLU A 282 19.53 2.32 13.20
N GLU A 283 18.86 2.28 12.05
CA GLU A 283 19.08 1.26 11.01
C GLU A 283 20.44 1.43 10.33
N ALA A 284 20.88 2.68 10.08
CA ALA A 284 22.19 2.99 9.56
C ALA A 284 23.31 2.61 10.54
N LYS A 285 23.09 2.81 11.86
CA LYS A 285 24.01 2.39 12.91
C LYS A 285 24.13 0.86 12.95
N GLU A 286 22.99 0.16 12.94
CA GLU A 286 22.96 -1.30 12.91
C GLU A 286 23.66 -1.85 11.65
N PHE A 287 23.41 -1.26 10.47
CA PHE A 287 24.11 -1.63 9.24
C PHE A 287 25.60 -1.39 9.34
N ALA A 288 26.04 -0.22 9.82
CA ALA A 288 27.46 0.10 9.96
C ALA A 288 28.19 -0.92 10.85
N GLU A 289 27.61 -1.30 11.98
CA GLU A 289 28.19 -2.31 12.88
C GLU A 289 28.27 -3.70 12.25
N ARG A 290 27.18 -4.17 11.59
CA ARG A 290 27.17 -5.46 10.88
C ARG A 290 28.17 -5.47 9.71
N PHE A 291 28.27 -4.35 8.98
CA PHE A 291 29.21 -4.19 7.87
C PHE A 291 30.66 -4.17 8.31
N GLU A 292 31.00 -3.51 9.41
CA GLU A 292 32.37 -3.54 9.99
C GLU A 292 32.75 -4.93 10.46
N LYS A 293 31.86 -5.61 11.19
CA LYS A 293 32.08 -6.96 11.75
C LYS A 293 31.96 -8.07 10.70
N GLN A 294 31.34 -7.80 9.56
CA GLN A 294 30.98 -8.79 8.51
C GLN A 294 30.11 -9.93 9.08
N GLU A 295 29.16 -9.58 9.94
CA GLU A 295 28.27 -10.53 10.62
C GLU A 295 26.82 -10.17 10.34
N ASN A 296 25.94 -11.19 10.25
CA ASN A 296 24.49 -11.05 10.03
C ASN A 296 24.10 -10.18 8.83
N LEU A 297 24.87 -10.28 7.74
CA LEU A 297 24.54 -9.68 6.45
C LEU A 297 23.80 -10.70 5.55
N PRO A 298 23.01 -10.22 4.57
CA PRO A 298 22.61 -8.82 4.40
C PRO A 298 21.69 -8.36 5.53
N ILE A 299 21.66 -7.04 5.82
CA ILE A 299 20.59 -6.47 6.64
C ILE A 299 19.35 -6.27 5.76
N LEU A 300 18.18 -6.63 6.27
CA LEU A 300 16.90 -6.40 5.62
C LEU A 300 16.13 -5.31 6.36
N THR A 301 15.61 -4.29 5.66
CA THR A 301 14.80 -3.24 6.31
C THR A 301 13.55 -3.82 6.96
N SER A 302 13.07 -3.24 8.06
CA SER A 302 12.00 -3.82 8.89
C SER A 302 10.71 -2.98 8.94
N CYS A 303 10.65 -1.82 8.29
CA CYS A 303 9.55 -0.87 8.41
C CYS A 303 8.19 -1.33 7.83
N CYS A 304 8.17 -2.37 6.98
CA CYS A 304 6.95 -2.89 6.36
C CYS A 304 6.37 -4.09 7.13
N PRO A 305 5.24 -3.95 7.86
CA PRO A 305 4.70 -5.05 8.69
C PRO A 305 4.20 -6.26 7.89
N SER A 306 3.75 -6.06 6.66
CA SER A 306 3.36 -7.18 5.79
C SER A 306 4.55 -8.01 5.35
N TRP A 307 5.68 -7.36 5.09
CA TRP A 307 6.94 -8.01 4.80
C TRP A 307 7.44 -8.80 6.02
N ILE A 308 7.44 -8.17 7.20
CA ILE A 308 7.83 -8.83 8.45
C ILE A 308 6.96 -10.07 8.71
N LYS A 309 5.64 -9.94 8.57
CA LYS A 309 4.77 -11.11 8.71
C LYS A 309 5.04 -12.19 7.65
N PHE A 310 5.44 -11.80 6.45
CA PHE A 310 5.80 -12.75 5.39
C PHE A 310 7.07 -13.55 5.73
N ILE A 311 8.12 -12.91 6.23
CA ILE A 311 9.35 -13.62 6.63
C ILE A 311 9.12 -14.50 7.86
N GLU A 312 8.34 -14.02 8.86
CA GLU A 312 7.95 -14.78 10.04
C GLU A 312 7.17 -16.07 9.69
N HIS A 313 6.41 -16.09 8.59
CA HIS A 313 5.67 -17.26 8.13
C HIS A 313 6.45 -18.20 7.22
N ASN A 314 7.43 -17.72 6.48
CA ASN A 314 8.01 -18.49 5.38
C ASN A 314 9.51 -18.74 5.50
N TYR A 315 10.24 -17.93 6.30
CA TYR A 315 11.69 -17.90 6.31
C TYR A 315 12.25 -17.82 7.75
N GLY A 316 11.84 -18.77 8.60
CA GLY A 316 12.30 -18.83 9.98
C GLY A 316 13.81 -18.97 10.15
N ASP A 317 14.50 -19.49 9.14
CA ASP A 317 15.95 -19.62 9.04
C ASP A 317 16.68 -18.30 8.69
N LEU A 318 15.93 -17.24 8.37
CA LEU A 318 16.47 -15.91 8.03
C LEU A 318 16.04 -14.81 9.02
N LEU A 319 15.46 -15.16 10.18
CA LEU A 319 14.90 -14.16 11.10
C LEU A 319 15.97 -13.36 11.88
N GLU A 320 17.23 -13.75 11.80
CA GLU A 320 18.34 -12.99 12.39
C GLU A 320 18.85 -11.84 11.49
N ILE A 321 18.45 -11.77 10.21
CA ILE A 321 18.97 -10.74 9.28
C ILE A 321 18.09 -9.50 9.11
N PRO A 322 16.76 -9.49 9.33
CA PRO A 322 16.04 -8.23 9.40
C PRO A 322 16.65 -7.28 10.43
N SER A 323 16.57 -5.98 10.16
CA SER A 323 16.89 -4.94 11.15
C SER A 323 15.99 -5.11 12.37
N THR A 324 16.53 -4.91 13.54
CA THR A 324 15.78 -4.95 14.80
C THR A 324 14.98 -3.68 15.05
N CYS A 325 15.13 -2.66 14.22
CA CYS A 325 14.43 -1.39 14.34
C CYS A 325 12.90 -1.58 14.24
N LYS A 326 12.16 -0.94 15.15
CA LYS A 326 10.72 -0.73 14.97
C LYS A 326 10.49 0.12 13.71
N SER A 327 9.30 0.06 13.14
CA SER A 327 8.97 0.96 12.03
C SER A 327 8.85 2.42 12.51
N PRO A 328 9.01 3.40 11.60
CA PRO A 328 8.78 4.83 11.94
C PRO A 328 7.45 5.08 12.65
N HIS A 329 6.42 4.35 12.27
CA HIS A 329 5.10 4.39 12.87
C HIS A 329 5.11 4.08 14.38
N GLU A 330 5.79 3.01 14.79
CA GLU A 330 5.90 2.60 16.18
C GLU A 330 6.96 3.41 16.93
N MET A 331 8.09 3.74 16.29
CA MET A 331 9.10 4.63 16.91
C MET A 331 8.50 5.99 17.27
N PHE A 332 7.66 6.55 16.40
CA PHE A 332 6.95 7.78 16.71
C PHE A 332 6.10 7.63 17.98
N GLY A 333 5.31 6.55 18.07
CA GLY A 333 4.45 6.27 19.21
C GLY A 333 5.23 6.14 20.51
N ALA A 334 6.34 5.39 20.50
CA ALA A 334 7.24 5.23 21.63
C ALA A 334 7.80 6.60 22.09
N ILE A 335 8.27 7.44 21.16
CA ILE A 335 8.80 8.76 21.50
C ILE A 335 7.71 9.73 21.97
N ALA A 336 6.52 9.69 21.36
CA ALA A 336 5.41 10.53 21.80
C ALA A 336 4.99 10.21 23.23
N LYS A 337 4.87 8.93 23.57
CA LYS A 337 4.45 8.48 24.91
C LYS A 337 5.57 8.51 25.95
N THR A 338 6.83 8.71 25.58
CA THR A 338 7.94 8.84 26.51
C THR A 338 8.50 10.25 26.54
N TYR A 339 9.31 10.64 25.58
CA TYR A 339 9.98 11.95 25.54
C TYR A 339 9.00 13.13 25.50
N PHE A 340 8.05 13.11 24.56
CA PHE A 340 7.10 14.20 24.40
C PHE A 340 6.15 14.27 25.60
N ALA A 341 5.58 13.15 26.05
CA ALA A 341 4.71 13.10 27.23
C ALA A 341 5.42 13.63 28.47
N GLN A 342 6.67 13.19 28.73
CA GLN A 342 7.46 13.66 29.85
C GLN A 342 7.72 15.19 29.79
N SER A 343 8.09 15.71 28.63
CA SER A 343 8.41 17.13 28.44
C SER A 343 7.18 18.04 28.64
N HIS A 344 5.97 17.53 28.44
CA HIS A 344 4.70 18.26 28.56
C HIS A 344 3.91 17.91 29.83
N GLY A 345 4.46 17.03 30.72
CA GLY A 345 3.79 16.62 31.93
C GLY A 345 2.51 15.81 31.69
N ILE A 346 2.44 15.08 30.58
CA ILE A 346 1.31 14.23 30.19
C ILE A 346 1.58 12.81 30.70
N ASP A 347 0.60 12.20 31.38
CA ASP A 347 0.66 10.78 31.71
C ASP A 347 0.51 9.96 30.40
N PRO A 348 1.46 9.06 30.06
CA PRO A 348 1.36 8.23 28.86
C PRO A 348 0.06 7.44 28.73
N LYS A 349 -0.57 7.06 29.85
CA LYS A 349 -1.88 6.38 29.87
C LYS A 349 -3.04 7.27 29.44
N ASN A 350 -2.86 8.58 29.51
CA ASN A 350 -3.84 9.58 29.06
C ASN A 350 -3.55 10.11 27.66
N MET A 351 -2.44 9.72 27.06
CA MET A 351 -2.14 10.04 25.68
C MET A 351 -2.71 8.94 24.74
N VAL A 352 -3.39 9.36 23.69
CA VAL A 352 -3.84 8.50 22.59
C VAL A 352 -3.09 8.87 21.33
N VAL A 353 -2.28 7.97 20.83
CA VAL A 353 -1.54 8.13 19.57
C VAL A 353 -2.37 7.57 18.42
N VAL A 354 -2.79 8.45 17.52
CA VAL A 354 -3.49 8.13 16.28
C VAL A 354 -2.52 8.25 15.12
N SER A 355 -2.51 7.29 14.22
CA SER A 355 -1.68 7.36 13.02
C SER A 355 -2.51 7.34 11.74
N ILE A 356 -2.20 8.22 10.80
CA ILE A 356 -2.77 8.21 9.45
C ILE A 356 -1.79 7.53 8.52
N MET A 357 -2.17 6.35 8.01
CA MET A 357 -1.28 5.46 7.28
C MET A 357 -1.82 5.10 5.88
N PRO A 358 -0.97 4.94 4.88
CA PRO A 358 -1.37 4.44 3.55
C PRO A 358 -1.69 2.93 3.59
N CYS A 359 -1.46 2.28 4.70
CA CYS A 359 -1.32 0.83 4.85
C CYS A 359 -2.35 0.26 5.83
N VAL A 360 -3.01 -0.83 5.45
CA VAL A 360 -3.94 -1.53 6.36
C VAL A 360 -3.23 -2.50 7.31
N ALA A 361 -2.01 -2.97 6.96
CA ALA A 361 -1.23 -3.84 7.82
C ALA A 361 -0.71 -3.14 9.09
N LYS A 362 -0.64 -1.80 9.08
CA LYS A 362 -0.31 -1.00 10.26
C LYS A 362 -1.33 -1.18 11.40
N LYS A 363 -2.60 -1.51 11.08
CA LYS A 363 -3.61 -1.90 12.06
C LYS A 363 -3.26 -3.22 12.78
N TYR A 364 -2.60 -4.14 12.09
CA TYR A 364 -2.07 -5.37 12.69
C TYR A 364 -0.78 -5.09 13.44
N GLU A 365 0.11 -4.25 12.92
CA GLU A 365 1.36 -3.90 13.56
C GLU A 365 1.14 -3.30 14.95
N SER A 366 0.29 -2.27 15.05
CA SER A 366 -0.01 -1.61 16.34
C SER A 366 -0.67 -2.54 17.40
N ALA A 367 -1.17 -3.68 16.98
CA ALA A 367 -1.75 -4.68 17.87
C ALA A 367 -0.77 -5.83 18.25
N ARG A 368 0.49 -5.74 17.83
CA ARG A 368 1.50 -6.75 18.17
C ARG A 368 1.93 -6.56 19.63
N PRO A 369 1.91 -7.60 20.46
CA PRO A 369 2.19 -7.48 21.89
C PRO A 369 3.63 -7.08 22.20
N GLU A 370 4.57 -7.29 21.27
CA GLU A 370 5.97 -6.89 21.39
C GLU A 370 6.23 -5.41 21.04
N LEU A 371 5.19 -4.65 20.63
CA LEU A 371 5.28 -3.24 20.29
C LEU A 371 4.54 -2.39 21.33
N GLY A 372 5.31 -1.78 22.21
CA GLY A 372 4.83 -0.94 23.29
C GLY A 372 6.00 -0.50 24.17
N ILE A 373 5.75 0.52 25.00
CA ILE A 373 6.72 0.96 26.01
C ILE A 373 6.69 0.08 27.25
N ASP A 374 5.58 -0.60 27.49
CA ASP A 374 5.44 -1.66 28.50
C ASP A 374 4.28 -2.59 28.11
N ASN A 375 3.99 -3.60 28.94
CA ASN A 375 2.93 -4.58 28.65
C ASN A 375 1.51 -3.99 28.62
N ASP A 376 1.31 -2.79 29.14
CA ASP A 376 0.00 -2.14 29.29
C ASP A 376 -0.18 -0.93 28.34
N ILE A 377 0.89 -0.45 27.71
CA ILE A 377 0.89 0.76 26.91
C ILE A 377 1.49 0.49 25.52
N SER A 378 0.63 0.33 24.53
CA SER A 378 1.05 0.22 23.12
C SER A 378 1.73 1.50 22.63
N ASP A 379 2.64 1.41 21.68
CA ASP A 379 3.26 2.58 21.04
C ASP A 379 2.19 3.42 20.32
N VAL A 380 1.34 2.77 19.51
CA VAL A 380 0.25 3.39 18.76
C VAL A 380 -1.10 2.78 19.12
N ASP A 381 -2.12 3.61 19.38
CA ASP A 381 -3.42 3.15 19.85
C ASP A 381 -4.43 2.95 18.71
N ILE A 382 -4.44 3.86 17.72
CA ILE A 382 -5.44 3.86 16.65
C ILE A 382 -4.76 4.11 15.30
N VAL A 383 -5.07 3.27 14.32
CA VAL A 383 -4.58 3.42 12.96
C VAL A 383 -5.75 3.73 12.01
N LEU A 384 -5.67 4.86 11.34
CA LEU A 384 -6.58 5.29 10.28
C LEU A 384 -5.88 5.22 8.92
N THR A 385 -6.62 4.82 7.90
CA THR A 385 -6.12 4.88 6.52
C THR A 385 -6.28 6.28 5.92
N THR A 386 -5.61 6.56 4.82
CA THR A 386 -5.83 7.80 4.03
C THR A 386 -7.31 7.97 3.67
N LYS A 387 -8.01 6.90 3.30
CA LYS A 387 -9.45 6.92 3.00
C LYS A 387 -10.31 7.19 4.23
N GLU A 388 -9.92 6.69 5.39
CA GLU A 388 -10.63 6.98 6.64
C GLU A 388 -10.48 8.46 7.01
N LEU A 389 -9.29 9.03 6.88
CA LEU A 389 -9.09 10.47 7.06
C LEU A 389 -9.96 11.29 6.09
N ALA A 390 -9.98 10.92 4.82
CA ALA A 390 -10.84 11.60 3.84
C ALA A 390 -12.33 11.51 4.22
N SER A 391 -12.77 10.38 4.77
CA SER A 391 -14.14 10.22 5.27
C SER A 391 -14.43 11.14 6.47
N MET A 392 -13.52 11.22 7.44
CA MET A 392 -13.65 12.15 8.59
C MET A 392 -13.73 13.61 8.13
N ILE A 393 -12.91 14.01 7.15
CA ILE A 393 -12.95 15.37 6.57
C ILE A 393 -14.32 15.65 5.93
N ARG A 394 -14.90 14.68 5.22
CA ARG A 394 -16.25 14.77 4.63
C ARG A 394 -17.35 14.80 5.70
N ASP A 395 -17.23 14.01 6.78
CA ASP A 395 -18.19 14.00 7.89
C ASP A 395 -18.30 15.39 8.54
N PHE A 396 -17.20 16.14 8.61
CA PHE A 396 -17.15 17.51 9.09
C PHE A 396 -17.49 18.56 8.02
N SER A 397 -17.88 18.13 6.82
CA SER A 397 -18.22 19.01 5.69
C SER A 397 -17.14 20.06 5.38
N MET A 398 -15.87 19.69 5.51
CA MET A 398 -14.76 20.60 5.24
C MET A 398 -14.54 20.74 3.74
N ASP A 399 -14.40 21.97 3.27
CA ASP A 399 -13.94 22.27 1.91
C ASP A 399 -12.40 22.11 1.85
N PHE A 400 -11.96 20.86 1.70
CA PHE A 400 -10.54 20.48 1.81
C PHE A 400 -9.66 21.22 0.82
N VAL A 401 -10.11 21.37 -0.42
CA VAL A 401 -9.33 22.00 -1.50
C VAL A 401 -8.99 23.45 -1.17
N ASN A 402 -9.87 24.15 -0.49
CA ASN A 402 -9.73 25.57 -0.12
C ASN A 402 -9.26 25.80 1.33
N LEU A 403 -8.84 24.76 2.06
CA LEU A 403 -8.26 24.94 3.38
C LEU A 403 -6.95 25.74 3.27
N PRO A 404 -6.67 26.63 4.24
CA PRO A 404 -5.36 27.24 4.37
C PRO A 404 -4.33 26.19 4.76
N ASP A 405 -3.08 26.42 4.42
CA ASP A 405 -1.98 25.57 4.86
C ASP A 405 -1.59 25.91 6.32
N SER A 406 -1.15 24.90 7.07
CA SER A 406 -0.52 25.05 8.38
C SER A 406 0.62 24.04 8.53
N ASP A 407 1.55 24.33 9.42
CA ASP A 407 2.71 23.49 9.69
C ASP A 407 2.39 22.40 10.74
N PHE A 408 3.22 21.39 10.83
CA PHE A 408 3.21 20.44 11.93
C PHE A 408 3.64 21.08 13.24
N ASP A 409 3.39 20.42 14.36
CA ASP A 409 3.78 20.89 15.69
C ASP A 409 5.22 20.45 16.01
N ASP A 410 5.97 21.33 16.70
CA ASP A 410 7.31 21.02 17.20
C ASP A 410 7.26 20.21 18.52
N PRO A 411 8.29 19.39 18.83
CA PRO A 411 9.50 19.11 18.03
C PRO A 411 9.36 17.90 17.08
N LEU A 412 8.26 17.16 17.12
CA LEU A 412 8.10 15.91 16.38
C LEU A 412 7.51 16.11 14.96
N GLY A 413 7.43 17.36 14.50
CA GLY A 413 6.98 17.72 13.16
C GLY A 413 8.11 18.09 12.20
N GLU A 414 9.32 18.32 12.72
CA GLU A 414 10.48 18.66 11.90
C GLU A 414 11.06 17.41 11.24
N SER A 415 11.19 17.42 9.91
CA SER A 415 11.62 16.26 9.13
C SER A 415 12.49 16.65 7.96
N THR A 416 13.29 15.69 7.47
CA THR A 416 14.18 15.86 6.32
C THR A 416 13.63 15.23 5.04
N GLY A 417 14.27 15.50 3.91
CA GLY A 417 13.99 14.80 2.66
C GLY A 417 14.21 13.30 2.75
N ALA A 418 15.17 12.85 3.57
CA ALA A 418 15.42 11.44 3.82
C ALA A 418 14.23 10.73 4.48
N GLY A 419 13.51 11.39 5.40
CA GLY A 419 12.27 10.87 5.98
C GLY A 419 11.13 10.77 4.96
N VAL A 420 10.96 11.78 4.12
CA VAL A 420 9.89 11.84 3.11
C VAL A 420 9.97 10.67 2.13
N ILE A 421 11.16 10.30 1.65
CA ILE A 421 11.31 9.25 0.63
C ILE A 421 10.93 7.84 1.11
N PHE A 422 10.74 7.62 2.40
CA PHE A 422 10.18 6.37 2.93
C PHE A 422 8.83 5.99 2.32
N GLY A 423 8.12 6.96 1.77
CA GLY A 423 6.86 6.74 1.07
C GLY A 423 6.99 5.95 -0.24
N ALA A 424 8.14 5.90 -0.86
CA ALA A 424 8.40 5.26 -2.14
C ALA A 424 9.40 4.12 -2.02
N SER A 425 9.27 3.11 -2.88
CA SER A 425 10.21 1.97 -2.94
C SER A 425 11.62 2.41 -3.35
N GLY A 426 12.60 2.00 -2.58
CA GLY A 426 14.01 2.39 -2.67
C GLY A 426 14.38 3.55 -1.75
N GLY A 427 13.38 4.22 -1.17
CA GLY A 427 13.60 5.40 -0.34
C GLY A 427 14.20 5.10 1.03
N VAL A 428 13.80 4.00 1.66
CA VAL A 428 14.36 3.58 2.95
C VAL A 428 15.84 3.25 2.79
N LEU A 429 16.15 2.44 1.77
CA LEU A 429 17.52 2.08 1.44
C LEU A 429 18.38 3.31 1.13
N GLU A 430 17.86 4.23 0.32
CA GLU A 430 18.56 5.46 -0.05
C GLU A 430 18.85 6.32 1.19
N SER A 431 17.89 6.46 2.09
CA SER A 431 18.03 7.18 3.35
C SER A 431 19.06 6.53 4.27
N ALA A 432 18.99 5.20 4.43
CA ALA A 432 19.94 4.44 5.25
C ALA A 432 21.37 4.54 4.72
N ILE A 433 21.57 4.44 3.40
CA ILE A 433 22.89 4.56 2.79
C ILE A 433 23.47 5.97 2.98
N ARG A 434 22.68 7.04 2.79
CA ARG A 434 23.14 8.43 3.04
C ARG A 434 23.72 8.57 4.44
N THR A 435 23.04 8.02 5.44
CA THR A 435 23.43 8.14 6.85
C THR A 435 24.55 7.17 7.23
N ALA A 436 24.51 5.92 6.78
CA ALA A 436 25.55 4.93 7.07
C ALA A 436 26.90 5.32 6.45
N TYR A 437 26.90 5.89 5.24
CA TYR A 437 28.11 6.41 4.63
C TYR A 437 28.78 7.46 5.53
N HIS A 438 28.00 8.42 6.02
CA HIS A 438 28.49 9.45 6.94
C HIS A 438 29.02 8.84 8.26
N MET A 439 28.28 7.89 8.86
CA MET A 439 28.72 7.25 10.11
C MET A 439 30.03 6.47 9.98
N ILE A 440 30.26 5.81 8.82
CA ILE A 440 31.45 4.99 8.58
C ILE A 440 32.63 5.84 8.16
N THR A 441 32.42 6.87 7.32
CA THR A 441 33.54 7.63 6.71
C THR A 441 33.83 8.96 7.38
N GLY A 442 32.87 9.54 8.08
CA GLY A 442 32.89 10.92 8.58
C GLY A 442 32.70 11.97 7.47
N GLU A 443 32.37 11.55 6.24
CA GLU A 443 32.18 12.41 5.08
C GLU A 443 30.76 12.32 4.56
N ASP A 444 30.31 13.33 3.86
CA ASP A 444 28.99 13.34 3.24
C ASP A 444 29.01 12.65 1.88
N LEU A 445 27.97 11.89 1.59
CA LEU A 445 27.77 11.27 0.29
C LEU A 445 27.38 12.32 -0.76
N ASP A 446 28.20 12.47 -1.82
CA ASP A 446 27.95 13.48 -2.87
C ASP A 446 26.70 13.17 -3.70
N VAL A 447 26.44 11.89 -3.97
CA VAL A 447 25.31 11.42 -4.76
C VAL A 447 24.17 11.01 -3.83
N LEU A 448 23.18 11.88 -3.68
CA LEU A 448 22.02 11.61 -2.82
C LEU A 448 20.92 10.77 -3.50
N GLU A 449 20.97 10.58 -4.81
CA GLU A 449 19.92 9.92 -5.56
C GLU A 449 20.47 8.78 -6.41
N PHE A 450 19.99 7.57 -6.15
CA PHE A 450 20.35 6.38 -6.92
C PHE A 450 19.33 6.15 -8.04
N LYS A 451 19.66 6.51 -9.27
CA LYS A 451 18.73 6.46 -10.42
C LYS A 451 18.10 5.09 -10.64
N GLY A 452 18.85 4.03 -10.44
CA GLY A 452 18.37 2.65 -10.57
C GLY A 452 17.29 2.27 -9.56
N LEU A 453 17.19 2.97 -8.42
CA LEU A 453 16.21 2.67 -7.37
C LEU A 453 14.86 3.37 -7.54
N LYS A 454 14.69 4.26 -8.51
CA LYS A 454 13.51 5.12 -8.70
C LYS A 454 12.47 4.58 -9.69
N GLU A 455 12.64 3.39 -10.21
CA GLU A 455 11.69 2.76 -11.12
C GLU A 455 10.64 1.94 -10.33
N ILE A 456 9.44 1.76 -10.91
CA ILE A 456 8.38 0.92 -10.32
C ILE A 456 8.61 -0.56 -10.66
N SER A 457 9.73 -0.90 -11.26
CA SER A 457 10.03 -2.25 -11.73
C SER A 457 10.45 -3.20 -10.59
N ASP A 458 10.45 -4.47 -10.89
CA ASP A 458 10.61 -5.68 -10.11
C ASP A 458 11.64 -5.63 -8.97
N ILE A 459 12.85 -6.08 -9.24
CA ILE A 459 13.99 -6.03 -8.33
C ILE A 459 14.95 -4.98 -8.87
N LYS A 460 15.45 -4.14 -8.01
CA LYS A 460 16.42 -3.09 -8.34
C LYS A 460 17.69 -3.34 -7.60
N GLU A 461 18.80 -3.11 -8.23
CA GLU A 461 20.12 -3.29 -7.65
C GLU A 461 20.96 -2.02 -7.78
N ALA A 462 21.79 -1.75 -6.80
CA ALA A 462 22.74 -0.67 -6.81
C ALA A 462 24.06 -1.11 -6.15
N GLU A 463 25.17 -0.57 -6.62
CA GLU A 463 26.48 -0.74 -6.00
C GLU A 463 27.05 0.62 -5.64
N LEU A 464 27.70 0.70 -4.49
CA LEU A 464 28.49 1.85 -4.08
C LEU A 464 29.76 1.37 -3.37
N GLU A 465 30.71 2.26 -3.19
CA GLU A 465 31.96 1.97 -2.49
C GLU A 465 32.02 2.75 -1.17
N ILE A 466 32.27 2.05 -0.06
CA ILE A 466 32.50 2.65 1.26
C ILE A 466 33.86 2.20 1.77
N GLN A 467 34.81 3.12 1.96
CA GLN A 467 36.17 2.84 2.42
C GLN A 467 36.89 1.74 1.62
N GLY A 468 36.75 1.74 0.29
CA GLY A 468 37.37 0.74 -0.59
C GLY A 468 36.70 -0.63 -0.61
N ARG A 469 35.53 -0.78 0.04
CA ARG A 469 34.69 -1.99 0.00
C ARG A 469 33.42 -1.74 -0.80
N LYS A 470 33.08 -2.68 -1.67
CA LYS A 470 31.80 -2.64 -2.38
C LYS A 470 30.65 -2.96 -1.44
N VAL A 471 29.63 -2.13 -1.46
CA VAL A 471 28.32 -2.37 -0.84
C VAL A 471 27.33 -2.66 -1.96
N ARG A 472 26.71 -3.81 -1.91
CA ARG A 472 25.69 -4.28 -2.88
C ARG A 472 24.32 -4.18 -2.24
N ALA A 473 23.50 -3.37 -2.83
CA ALA A 473 22.18 -3.05 -2.35
C ALA A 473 21.11 -3.60 -3.30
N ALA A 474 20.00 -4.09 -2.77
CA ALA A 474 18.85 -4.51 -3.55
C ALA A 474 17.54 -3.97 -2.97
N VAL A 475 16.54 -3.78 -3.83
CA VAL A 475 15.19 -3.36 -3.46
C VAL A 475 14.18 -4.31 -4.09
N ALA A 476 13.29 -4.88 -3.27
CA ALA A 476 12.14 -5.65 -3.73
C ALA A 476 10.85 -4.89 -3.45
N SER A 477 10.04 -4.72 -4.49
CA SER A 477 8.69 -4.17 -4.44
C SER A 477 7.69 -5.27 -4.79
N GLY A 478 6.81 -5.62 -3.82
CA GLY A 478 5.95 -6.81 -3.87
C GLY A 478 6.58 -8.06 -3.23
N LEU A 479 5.76 -8.85 -2.53
CA LEU A 479 6.25 -10.03 -1.79
C LEU A 479 6.72 -11.17 -2.70
N GLY A 480 6.24 -11.24 -3.95
CA GLY A 480 6.77 -12.20 -4.92
C GLY A 480 8.23 -11.91 -5.29
N ASN A 481 8.59 -10.64 -5.42
CA ASN A 481 9.97 -10.21 -5.65
C ASN A 481 10.82 -10.36 -4.37
N ALA A 482 10.24 -10.08 -3.20
CA ALA A 482 10.88 -10.39 -1.93
C ALA A 482 11.25 -11.88 -1.83
N ARG A 483 10.33 -12.78 -2.22
CA ARG A 483 10.59 -14.23 -2.26
C ARG A 483 11.80 -14.56 -3.13
N LYS A 484 11.90 -13.99 -4.33
CA LYS A 484 13.04 -14.22 -5.24
C LYS A 484 14.37 -13.81 -4.57
N LEU A 485 14.43 -12.60 -4.00
CA LEU A 485 15.65 -12.14 -3.29
C LEU A 485 16.01 -13.02 -2.09
N LEU A 486 15.01 -13.49 -1.33
CA LEU A 486 15.28 -14.34 -0.17
C LEU A 486 15.81 -15.73 -0.57
N GLU A 487 15.33 -16.30 -1.66
CA GLU A 487 15.91 -17.55 -2.17
C GLU A 487 17.37 -17.33 -2.64
N GLU A 488 17.67 -16.21 -3.29
CA GLU A 488 19.05 -15.84 -3.65
C GLU A 488 19.94 -15.65 -2.41
N VAL A 489 19.44 -15.02 -1.35
CA VAL A 489 20.15 -14.87 -0.07
C VAL A 489 20.37 -16.23 0.62
N ARG A 490 19.44 -17.17 0.50
CA ARG A 490 19.65 -18.55 0.97
C ARG A 490 20.75 -19.30 0.22
N GLU A 491 20.86 -19.08 -1.09
CA GLU A 491 21.89 -19.69 -1.92
C GLU A 491 23.27 -19.05 -1.66
N ASP A 492 23.33 -17.71 -1.55
CA ASP A 492 24.55 -16.97 -1.27
C ASP A 492 24.29 -15.76 -0.36
N ARG A 493 24.59 -15.92 0.93
CA ARG A 493 24.48 -14.87 1.96
C ARG A 493 25.31 -13.62 1.64
N ASN A 494 26.37 -13.76 0.85
CA ASN A 494 27.26 -12.67 0.52
C ASN A 494 26.90 -11.95 -0.78
N LYS A 495 25.75 -12.28 -1.40
CA LYS A 495 25.35 -11.64 -2.65
C LYS A 495 25.01 -10.16 -2.46
N TYR A 496 24.40 -9.81 -1.34
CA TYR A 496 24.00 -8.45 -0.97
C TYR A 496 24.49 -8.09 0.43
N ASP A 497 24.59 -6.80 0.70
CA ASP A 497 24.97 -6.26 2.01
C ASP A 497 23.77 -5.60 2.71
N ILE A 498 22.85 -4.98 1.93
CA ILE A 498 21.62 -4.37 2.44
C ILE A 498 20.47 -4.55 1.43
N ILE A 499 19.26 -4.89 1.92
CA ILE A 499 18.08 -5.12 1.09
C ILE A 499 16.88 -4.37 1.68
N GLU A 500 16.21 -3.56 0.85
CA GLU A 500 14.91 -3.01 1.17
C GLU A 500 13.80 -3.93 0.64
N ILE A 501 12.79 -4.21 1.47
CA ILE A 501 11.59 -4.97 1.06
C ILE A 501 10.33 -4.21 1.42
N MET A 502 9.53 -3.92 0.39
CA MET A 502 8.18 -3.34 0.50
C MET A 502 7.15 -4.31 -0.08
N ALA A 503 6.08 -4.58 0.68
CA ALA A 503 5.00 -5.48 0.20
C ALA A 503 4.16 -4.88 -0.93
N CYS A 504 4.07 -3.55 -1.01
CA CYS A 504 3.26 -2.87 -2.02
C CYS A 504 4.09 -2.53 -3.25
N PRO A 505 3.56 -2.69 -4.47
CA PRO A 505 4.22 -2.23 -5.69
C PRO A 505 4.49 -0.72 -5.65
N GLY A 506 5.73 -0.33 -5.94
CA GLY A 506 6.15 1.08 -5.85
C GLY A 506 6.29 1.65 -4.44
N GLY A 507 6.03 0.86 -3.39
CA GLY A 507 6.15 1.28 -1.98
C GLY A 507 4.83 1.71 -1.34
N CYS A 508 4.90 2.44 -0.24
CA CYS A 508 3.73 2.86 0.55
C CYS A 508 2.73 3.75 -0.21
N ILE A 509 3.15 4.40 -1.29
CA ILE A 509 2.28 5.18 -2.19
C ILE A 509 1.19 4.34 -2.87
N ASP A 510 1.32 3.00 -2.91
CA ASP A 510 0.31 2.04 -3.38
C ASP A 510 -0.24 1.16 -2.24
N GLY A 511 -0.20 1.65 -1.03
CA GLY A 511 -0.72 0.93 0.13
C GLY A 511 -2.23 0.68 0.06
N GLY A 512 -2.71 -0.44 0.66
CA GLY A 512 -4.13 -0.82 0.61
C GLY A 512 -5.11 0.16 1.29
N GLY A 513 -4.61 1.17 2.00
CA GLY A 513 -5.38 2.28 2.58
C GLY A 513 -5.43 3.56 1.73
N GLN A 514 -4.73 3.59 0.59
CA GLN A 514 -4.70 4.70 -0.35
C GLN A 514 -5.93 4.71 -1.29
N PRO A 515 -6.22 5.84 -1.96
CA PRO A 515 -7.17 5.88 -3.08
C PRO A 515 -6.79 4.86 -4.15
N ALA A 516 -7.79 4.12 -4.65
CA ALA A 516 -7.54 3.02 -5.58
C ALA A 516 -7.05 3.52 -6.96
N LEU A 517 -6.09 2.80 -7.54
CA LEU A 517 -5.55 3.12 -8.86
C LEU A 517 -6.51 2.74 -9.99
N HIS A 518 -7.38 1.72 -9.79
CA HIS A 518 -8.25 1.13 -10.83
C HIS A 518 -7.49 0.72 -12.10
N GLY A 519 -6.23 0.25 -11.95
CA GLY A 519 -5.35 -0.10 -13.07
C GLY A 519 -4.65 1.08 -13.75
N ASP A 520 -4.85 2.31 -13.29
CA ASP A 520 -4.15 3.49 -13.84
C ASP A 520 -2.83 3.74 -13.07
N TYR A 521 -1.78 3.05 -13.48
CA TYR A 521 -0.44 3.18 -12.88
C TYR A 521 0.26 4.52 -13.17
N ARG A 522 -0.30 5.39 -14.02
CA ARG A 522 0.19 6.76 -14.17
C ARG A 522 0.04 7.53 -12.87
N LYS A 523 -1.05 7.28 -12.12
CA LYS A 523 -1.27 7.84 -10.78
C LYS A 523 -0.14 7.47 -9.81
N LEU A 524 0.27 6.21 -9.82
CA LEU A 524 1.37 5.73 -8.97
C LEU A 524 2.68 6.46 -9.30
N ARG A 525 3.00 6.61 -10.59
CA ARG A 525 4.18 7.38 -11.02
C ARG A 525 4.10 8.84 -10.57
N GLN A 526 2.93 9.47 -10.67
CA GLN A 526 2.72 10.86 -10.21
C GLN A 526 2.94 10.99 -8.70
N ARG A 527 2.41 10.06 -7.87
CA ARG A 527 2.66 10.00 -6.43
C ARG A 527 4.16 9.83 -6.13
N MET A 528 4.84 8.91 -6.82
CA MET A 528 6.28 8.68 -6.67
C MET A 528 7.10 9.93 -7.02
N HIS A 529 6.79 10.58 -8.15
CA HIS A 529 7.45 11.82 -8.55
C HIS A 529 7.26 12.93 -7.51
N ALA A 530 6.09 13.02 -6.89
CA ALA A 530 5.81 13.99 -5.83
C ALA A 530 6.67 13.74 -4.58
N ILE A 531 6.76 12.50 -4.09
CA ILE A 531 7.62 12.12 -2.96
C ILE A 531 9.08 12.52 -3.22
N HIS A 532 9.63 12.19 -4.39
CA HIS A 532 11.01 12.56 -4.72
C HIS A 532 11.21 14.06 -4.97
N ARG A 533 10.17 14.79 -5.38
CA ARG A 533 10.21 16.24 -5.46
C ARG A 533 10.28 16.87 -4.08
N GLU A 534 9.47 16.42 -3.13
CA GLU A 534 9.50 16.86 -1.75
C GLU A 534 10.90 16.69 -1.12
N ASP A 535 11.57 15.53 -1.31
CA ASP A 535 12.96 15.35 -0.86
C ASP A 535 13.89 16.42 -1.45
N ARG A 536 13.81 16.67 -2.76
CA ARG A 536 14.70 17.65 -3.42
C ARG A 536 14.46 19.10 -2.99
N GLU A 537 13.23 19.43 -2.61
CA GLU A 537 12.82 20.76 -2.22
C GLU A 537 13.05 21.05 -0.73
N LYS A 538 13.27 20.01 0.11
CA LYS A 538 13.64 20.17 1.52
C LYS A 538 15.05 20.77 1.65
N GLU A 539 15.21 21.72 2.59
CA GLU A 539 16.51 22.30 2.92
C GLU A 539 17.47 21.26 3.50
N ILE A 540 16.96 20.39 4.36
CA ILE A 540 17.71 19.29 4.97
C ILE A 540 17.29 17.98 4.29
N ARG A 541 18.27 17.25 3.76
CA ARG A 541 18.04 16.01 3.02
C ARG A 541 18.68 14.78 3.66
N ARG A 542 19.29 14.94 4.82
CA ARG A 542 19.98 13.87 5.54
C ARG A 542 19.48 13.80 6.98
N SER A 543 19.12 12.62 7.46
CA SER A 543 18.49 12.44 8.77
C SER A 543 19.38 12.89 9.93
N TYR A 544 20.69 12.72 9.85
CA TYR A 544 21.64 13.14 10.88
C TYR A 544 21.80 14.67 10.99
N GLU A 545 21.37 15.43 9.98
CA GLU A 545 21.37 16.90 10.00
C GLU A 545 20.08 17.46 10.65
N ASN A 546 19.05 16.64 10.92
CA ASN A 546 17.81 17.09 11.54
C ASN A 546 18.06 17.57 12.97
N PRO A 547 17.84 18.89 13.29
CA PRO A 547 18.10 19.44 14.60
C PRO A 547 17.29 18.78 15.72
N SER A 548 16.04 18.41 15.44
CA SER A 548 15.18 17.72 16.41
C SER A 548 15.63 16.30 16.70
N ILE A 549 16.18 15.59 15.71
CA ILE A 549 16.81 14.27 15.91
C ILE A 549 18.10 14.42 16.76
N GLN A 550 18.96 15.37 16.44
CA GLN A 550 20.17 15.63 17.23
C GLN A 550 19.81 15.99 18.69
N LYS A 551 18.76 16.79 18.89
CA LYS A 551 18.29 17.19 20.21
C LYS A 551 17.78 15.98 21.01
N ILE A 552 16.96 15.12 20.43
CA ILE A 552 16.39 13.96 21.16
C ILE A 552 17.49 12.96 21.55
N TYR A 553 18.49 12.72 20.72
CA TYR A 553 19.64 11.92 21.10
C TYR A 553 20.42 12.55 22.27
N LYS A 554 20.72 13.82 22.17
CA LYS A 554 21.47 14.53 23.21
C LYS A 554 20.74 14.60 24.55
N GLU A 555 19.43 14.79 24.56
CA GLU A 555 18.65 15.07 25.78
C GLU A 555 18.01 13.80 26.38
N PHE A 556 17.74 12.77 25.56
CA PHE A 556 16.90 11.68 26.00
C PHE A 556 17.44 10.30 25.63
N LEU A 557 17.75 10.03 24.36
CA LEU A 557 18.14 8.69 23.89
C LEU A 557 19.61 8.38 24.11
N GLY A 558 20.52 9.38 24.10
CA GLY A 558 21.96 9.22 24.17
C GLY A 558 22.60 9.12 22.77
N GLU A 559 23.02 7.95 22.34
CA GLU A 559 23.58 7.71 21.00
C GLU A 559 22.78 6.62 20.28
N PRO A 560 22.73 6.62 18.93
CA PRO A 560 22.14 5.54 18.17
C PRO A 560 22.70 4.16 18.57
N GLY A 561 21.83 3.17 18.78
CA GLY A 561 22.19 1.81 19.14
C GLY A 561 22.57 1.62 20.62
N ASN A 562 22.38 2.60 21.51
CA ASN A 562 22.62 2.41 22.94
C ASN A 562 21.47 1.67 23.63
N GLU A 563 21.63 1.35 24.92
CA GLU A 563 20.66 0.58 25.72
C GLU A 563 19.25 1.20 25.71
N LYS A 564 19.14 2.52 25.85
CA LYS A 564 17.85 3.21 25.89
C LYS A 564 17.18 3.29 24.52
N SER A 565 17.94 3.52 23.44
CA SER A 565 17.37 3.45 22.09
C SER A 565 16.95 2.04 21.74
N HIS A 566 17.71 1.02 22.13
CA HIS A 566 17.32 -0.38 21.97
C HIS A 566 16.01 -0.72 22.72
N GLU A 567 15.86 -0.28 23.96
CA GLU A 567 14.63 -0.52 24.73
C GLU A 567 13.39 0.08 24.06
N LEU A 568 13.47 1.29 23.53
CA LEU A 568 12.32 2.03 23.03
C LEU A 568 12.08 1.83 21.52
N LEU A 569 13.15 1.69 20.71
CA LEU A 569 13.08 1.79 19.26
C LEU A 569 13.36 0.46 18.53
N HIS A 570 13.73 -0.60 19.27
CA HIS A 570 14.02 -1.89 18.66
C HIS A 570 13.02 -2.97 19.14
N THR A 571 12.95 -4.06 18.40
CA THR A 571 12.10 -5.22 18.68
C THR A 571 12.73 -6.49 18.12
N ASN A 572 12.13 -7.63 18.38
CA ASN A 572 12.56 -8.92 17.85
C ASN A 572 11.44 -9.57 17.07
N PHE A 573 11.79 -10.24 15.98
CA PHE A 573 10.86 -10.99 15.16
C PHE A 573 10.99 -12.49 15.44
N SER A 574 9.87 -13.19 15.41
CA SER A 574 9.83 -14.61 15.74
C SER A 574 9.02 -15.40 14.73
N TRP A 575 9.35 -16.69 14.62
CA TRP A 575 8.58 -17.60 13.79
C TRP A 575 7.10 -17.63 14.20
N ARG A 576 6.22 -17.51 13.22
CA ARG A 576 4.77 -17.63 13.40
C ARG A 576 4.25 -18.77 12.53
N ASN A 577 3.46 -19.64 13.14
CA ASN A 577 2.82 -20.73 12.39
C ASN A 577 1.88 -20.14 11.33
N LYS A 578 1.79 -20.83 10.18
CA LYS A 578 0.88 -20.44 9.09
C LYS A 578 -0.58 -20.78 9.42
N TYR A 579 -0.79 -21.78 10.27
CA TYR A 579 -2.07 -22.35 10.62
C TYR A 579 -2.15 -22.61 12.13
#